data_63e925699f4421657f7a6ec7aff328fd
#
_entry.id   63e925699f4421657f7a6ec7aff328fd
#
_cell.length_a   1.000
_cell.length_b   1.000
_cell.length_c   1.000
_cell.angle_alpha   90.00
_cell.angle_beta   90.00
_cell.angle_gamma   90.00
#
_symmetry.space_group_name_H-M   'P 1'
#
loop_
_entity.id
_entity.type
_entity.pdbx_description
1 polymer ?
#
loop_
_entity_poly.entity_id
_entity_poly.type
_entity_poly.pdbx_seq_one_letter_code
_entity_poly.pdbx_strand_id
1 'polypeptide(L)'
;METLFLSANDSKCAETAANIIKTGGLVAIPTETVYGLGADGLNENAVIKIFEAKGRPQDNPLILHVTGIEQISLFCHHIPESAYRLAEAFWPGPLTMVLPARDTVPKCTTAGLPTVAVRCPDSDITRKIIALAGVPIAAPSANISGKPSTTTAEHVRHDHDGRIDAICLLYTSDAA
;
A
#
# COMPACT_ATOMS: atom_id res chain seq x y z
N MET A 1 10.75 16.34 -10.25
CA MET A 1 9.72 16.32 -9.18
C MET A 1 10.45 16.33 -7.85
N GLU A 2 10.00 17.08 -6.85
CA GLU A 2 10.58 17.07 -5.51
C GLU A 2 9.82 16.06 -4.65
N THR A 3 10.52 15.15 -3.99
CA THR A 3 9.91 14.15 -3.09
C THR A 3 9.83 14.73 -1.68
N LEU A 4 8.64 14.70 -1.07
CA LEU A 4 8.43 15.13 0.31
C LEU A 4 8.87 14.04 1.30
N PHE A 5 9.54 14.45 2.38
CA PHE A 5 9.93 13.57 3.47
C PHE A 5 9.05 13.85 4.69
N LEU A 6 8.12 12.91 4.98
CA LEU A 6 7.09 13.07 6.02
C LEU A 6 7.50 12.26 7.26
N SER A 7 7.82 12.91 8.38
CA SER A 7 8.10 12.22 9.63
C SER A 7 6.83 11.58 10.21
N ALA A 8 6.84 10.28 10.50
CA ALA A 8 5.71 9.60 11.13
C ALA A 8 5.37 10.14 12.53
N ASN A 9 6.30 10.85 13.16
CA ASN A 9 6.10 11.53 14.46
C ASN A 9 5.37 12.88 14.30
N ASP A 10 5.29 13.42 13.08
CA ASP A 10 4.52 14.63 12.81
C ASP A 10 3.03 14.29 12.73
N SER A 11 2.20 15.00 13.49
CA SER A 11 0.76 14.82 13.50
C SER A 11 0.10 15.00 12.12
N LYS A 12 0.72 15.75 11.21
CA LYS A 12 0.24 16.02 9.84
C LYS A 12 0.70 14.98 8.83
N CYS A 13 1.63 14.08 9.17
CA CYS A 13 2.18 13.09 8.24
C CYS A 13 1.08 12.27 7.57
N ALA A 14 0.19 11.67 8.35
CA ALA A 14 -0.87 10.82 7.82
C ALA A 14 -1.86 11.60 6.93
N GLU A 15 -2.22 12.82 7.31
CA GLU A 15 -3.12 13.67 6.54
C GLU A 15 -2.50 14.07 5.19
N THR A 16 -1.25 14.51 5.21
CA THR A 16 -0.51 14.89 3.99
C THR A 16 -0.38 13.69 3.04
N ALA A 17 0.05 12.53 3.57
CA ALA A 17 0.17 11.30 2.79
C ALA A 17 -1.17 10.86 2.19
N ALA A 18 -2.25 10.89 2.99
CA ALA A 18 -3.59 10.54 2.53
C ALA A 18 -4.11 11.47 1.43
N ASN A 19 -3.83 12.77 1.52
CA ASN A 19 -4.20 13.74 0.48
C ASN A 19 -3.45 13.48 -0.84
N ILE A 20 -2.16 13.14 -0.76
CA ILE A 20 -1.38 12.74 -1.95
C ILE A 20 -2.01 11.50 -2.60
N ILE A 21 -2.35 10.47 -1.83
CA ILE A 21 -3.02 9.25 -2.33
C ILE A 21 -4.36 9.60 -3.00
N LYS A 22 -5.20 10.42 -2.36
CA LYS A 22 -6.51 10.84 -2.90
C LYS A 22 -6.40 11.56 -4.24
N THR A 23 -5.33 12.30 -4.44
CA THR A 23 -5.08 13.03 -5.69
C THR A 23 -4.37 12.20 -6.75
N GLY A 24 -4.19 10.90 -6.51
CA GLY A 24 -3.56 9.96 -7.45
C GLY A 24 -2.03 10.02 -7.46
N GLY A 25 -1.43 10.48 -6.36
CA GLY A 25 0.00 10.49 -6.15
C GLY A 25 0.53 9.18 -5.53
N LEU A 26 1.86 9.08 -5.42
CA LEU A 26 2.60 7.94 -4.88
C LEU A 26 3.22 8.28 -3.53
N VAL A 27 3.02 7.43 -2.53
CA VAL A 27 3.62 7.56 -1.20
C VAL A 27 4.29 6.26 -0.80
N ALA A 28 5.56 6.29 -0.42
CA ALA A 28 6.19 5.15 0.22
C ALA A 28 5.76 5.08 1.69
N ILE A 29 5.14 3.97 2.08
CA ILE A 29 4.55 3.73 3.39
C ILE A 29 5.25 2.59 4.13
N PRO A 30 5.51 2.70 5.45
CA PRO A 30 6.11 1.63 6.23
C PRO A 30 5.09 0.54 6.56
N THR A 31 5.55 -0.71 6.55
CA THR A 31 4.81 -1.84 7.10
C THR A 31 5.69 -2.60 8.09
N GLU A 32 5.14 -3.60 8.79
CA GLU A 32 5.88 -4.48 9.70
C GLU A 32 6.86 -5.43 8.98
N THR A 33 6.83 -5.47 7.64
CA THR A 33 7.73 -6.28 6.82
C THR A 33 8.72 -5.43 6.05
N VAL A 34 8.24 -4.69 5.06
CA VAL A 34 9.04 -3.83 4.17
C VAL A 34 8.28 -2.53 3.87
N TYR A 35 8.97 -1.53 3.35
CA TYR A 35 8.27 -0.37 2.77
C TYR A 35 7.48 -0.76 1.54
N GLY A 36 6.24 -0.26 1.44
CA GLY A 36 5.38 -0.38 0.27
C GLY A 36 5.32 0.91 -0.53
N LEU A 37 5.32 0.83 -1.86
CA LEU A 37 5.05 1.99 -2.72
C LEU A 37 3.55 2.08 -2.96
N GLY A 38 2.89 3.00 -2.25
CA GLY A 38 1.45 3.10 -2.16
C GLY A 38 0.81 4.07 -3.15
N ALA A 39 -0.34 3.69 -3.68
CA ALA A 39 -1.26 4.52 -4.45
C ALA A 39 -2.71 4.12 -4.18
N ASP A 40 -3.69 4.94 -4.59
CA ASP A 40 -5.10 4.55 -4.59
C ASP A 40 -5.31 3.30 -5.44
N GLY A 41 -5.65 2.19 -4.78
CA GLY A 41 -5.78 0.87 -5.40
C GLY A 41 -6.98 0.73 -6.33
N LEU A 42 -7.94 1.67 -6.29
CA LEU A 42 -9.12 1.72 -7.14
C LEU A 42 -8.97 2.73 -8.29
N ASN A 43 -7.88 3.48 -8.33
CA ASN A 43 -7.58 4.44 -9.39
C ASN A 43 -6.55 3.86 -10.36
N GLU A 44 -6.99 3.46 -11.55
CA GLU A 44 -6.16 2.85 -12.59
C GLU A 44 -4.92 3.69 -12.92
N ASN A 45 -5.09 5.00 -13.08
CA ASN A 45 -3.97 5.91 -13.41
C ASN A 45 -2.94 5.98 -12.27
N ALA A 46 -3.38 5.95 -11.01
CA ALA A 46 -2.48 5.94 -9.86
C ALA A 46 -1.72 4.61 -9.75
N VAL A 47 -2.40 3.49 -10.00
CA VAL A 47 -1.77 2.16 -10.01
C VAL A 47 -0.73 2.03 -11.12
N ILE A 48 -1.00 2.55 -12.32
CA ILE A 48 -0.03 2.55 -13.44
C ILE A 48 1.26 3.27 -13.05
N LYS A 49 1.18 4.40 -12.35
CA LYS A 49 2.36 5.13 -11.85
C LYS A 49 3.26 4.27 -10.93
N ILE A 50 2.69 3.33 -10.15
CA ILE A 50 3.49 2.39 -9.35
C ILE A 50 4.41 1.57 -10.26
N PHE A 51 3.87 1.01 -11.34
CA PHE A 51 4.65 0.20 -12.29
C PHE A 51 5.73 1.03 -12.98
N GLU A 52 5.40 2.25 -13.39
CA GLU A 52 6.35 3.19 -14.01
C GLU A 52 7.48 3.56 -13.05
N ALA A 53 7.17 3.97 -11.81
CA ALA A 53 8.18 4.35 -10.81
C ALA A 53 9.13 3.21 -10.47
N LYS A 54 8.62 1.95 -10.46
CA LYS A 54 9.41 0.74 -10.16
C LYS A 54 10.13 0.17 -11.39
N GLY A 55 9.78 0.56 -12.60
CA GLY A 55 10.20 -0.14 -13.83
C GLY A 55 9.70 -1.59 -13.84
N ARG A 56 8.47 -1.85 -13.32
CA ARG A 56 7.90 -3.19 -13.16
C ARG A 56 6.89 -3.48 -14.27
N PRO A 57 6.90 -4.69 -14.87
CA PRO A 57 5.82 -5.13 -15.76
C PRO A 57 4.47 -5.20 -15.03
N GLN A 58 3.36 -4.98 -15.76
CA GLN A 58 2.00 -5.01 -15.21
C GLN A 58 1.38 -6.42 -15.13
N ASP A 59 2.16 -7.45 -15.34
CA ASP A 59 1.75 -8.87 -15.35
C ASP A 59 1.73 -9.52 -13.96
N ASN A 60 2.09 -8.77 -12.91
CA ASN A 60 2.16 -9.27 -11.54
C ASN A 60 1.20 -8.48 -10.65
N PRO A 61 0.16 -9.13 -10.06
CA PRO A 61 -0.87 -8.44 -9.28
C PRO A 61 -0.30 -7.73 -8.06
N LEU A 62 -1.03 -6.71 -7.61
CA LEU A 62 -0.70 -5.92 -6.42
C LEU A 62 -1.57 -6.34 -5.23
N ILE A 63 -1.05 -6.12 -4.02
CA ILE A 63 -1.81 -6.33 -2.78
C ILE A 63 -2.49 -5.01 -2.40
N LEU A 64 -3.80 -5.06 -2.14
CA LEU A 64 -4.54 -3.95 -1.56
C LEU A 64 -4.40 -3.98 -0.03
N HIS A 65 -3.92 -2.88 0.53
CA HIS A 65 -3.81 -2.69 1.96
C HIS A 65 -5.06 -1.97 2.49
N VAL A 66 -5.60 -2.51 3.59
CA VAL A 66 -6.87 -2.07 4.19
C VAL A 66 -6.71 -1.79 5.68
N THR A 67 -7.72 -1.16 6.29
CA THR A 67 -7.78 -0.91 7.74
C THR A 67 -8.34 -2.09 8.53
N GLY A 68 -9.10 -2.97 7.88
CA GLY A 68 -9.75 -4.13 8.48
C GLY A 68 -10.66 -4.86 7.50
N ILE A 69 -11.28 -5.93 7.99
CA ILE A 69 -12.13 -6.83 7.18
C ILE A 69 -13.39 -6.13 6.63
N GLU A 70 -13.91 -5.14 7.34
CA GLU A 70 -15.11 -4.40 6.96
C GLU A 70 -14.92 -3.60 5.67
N GLN A 71 -13.70 -3.16 5.37
CA GLN A 71 -13.40 -2.39 4.17
C GLN A 71 -13.42 -3.25 2.90
N ILE A 72 -13.15 -4.55 2.99
CA ILE A 72 -12.99 -5.41 1.81
C ILE A 72 -14.28 -5.62 1.02
N SER A 73 -15.45 -5.47 1.64
CA SER A 73 -16.75 -5.58 0.96
C SER A 73 -16.95 -4.53 -0.15
N LEU A 74 -16.18 -3.43 -0.13
CA LEU A 74 -16.22 -2.38 -1.14
C LEU A 74 -15.67 -2.85 -2.49
N PHE A 75 -14.73 -3.79 -2.49
CA PHE A 75 -14.01 -4.23 -3.69
C PHE A 75 -13.87 -5.76 -3.82
N CYS A 76 -14.36 -6.54 -2.84
CA CYS A 76 -14.50 -7.98 -2.90
C CYS A 76 -15.96 -8.40 -2.84
N HIS A 77 -16.27 -9.58 -3.36
CA HIS A 77 -17.58 -10.24 -3.22
C HIS A 77 -17.40 -11.71 -2.80
N HIS A 78 -18.51 -12.37 -2.39
CA HIS A 78 -18.46 -13.76 -1.92
C HIS A 78 -17.38 -14.03 -0.88
N ILE A 79 -17.31 -13.17 0.16
CA ILE A 79 -16.33 -13.28 1.24
C ILE A 79 -16.75 -14.45 2.13
N PRO A 80 -15.96 -15.54 2.20
CA PRO A 80 -16.33 -16.71 2.98
C PRO A 80 -16.15 -16.46 4.48
N GLU A 81 -16.87 -17.21 5.32
CA GLU A 81 -16.75 -17.16 6.78
C GLU A 81 -15.31 -17.37 7.27
N SER A 82 -14.56 -18.23 6.58
CA SER A 82 -13.15 -18.46 6.90
C SER A 82 -12.29 -17.20 6.77
N ALA A 83 -12.62 -16.28 5.84
CA ALA A 83 -11.90 -15.02 5.70
C ALA A 83 -12.09 -14.11 6.93
N TYR A 84 -13.31 -14.05 7.49
CA TYR A 84 -13.59 -13.30 8.73
C TYR A 84 -12.80 -13.88 9.91
N ARG A 85 -12.77 -15.19 10.07
CA ARG A 85 -12.01 -15.86 11.14
C ARG A 85 -10.52 -15.65 11.01
N LEU A 86 -9.98 -15.70 9.78
CA LEU A 86 -8.56 -15.45 9.52
C LEU A 86 -8.19 -13.99 9.81
N ALA A 87 -9.05 -13.04 9.41
CA ALA A 87 -8.84 -11.62 9.72
C ALA A 87 -8.87 -11.38 11.23
N GLU A 88 -9.82 -11.94 11.96
CA GLU A 88 -9.89 -11.82 13.42
C GLU A 88 -8.64 -12.38 14.12
N ALA A 89 -8.09 -13.48 13.61
CA ALA A 89 -6.93 -14.13 14.22
C ALA A 89 -5.58 -13.49 13.85
N PHE A 90 -5.44 -12.92 12.63
CA PHE A 90 -4.16 -12.56 12.06
C PHE A 90 -4.03 -11.11 11.56
N TRP A 91 -5.12 -10.33 11.57
CA TRP A 91 -5.09 -8.92 11.21
C TRP A 91 -5.25 -8.03 12.45
N PRO A 92 -4.49 -6.92 12.52
CA PRO A 92 -3.43 -6.51 11.59
C PRO A 92 -2.22 -7.44 11.61
N GLY A 93 -1.57 -7.62 10.46
CA GLY A 93 -0.40 -8.51 10.36
C GLY A 93 -0.04 -8.88 8.91
N PRO A 94 0.92 -9.79 8.74
CA PRO A 94 1.48 -10.11 7.43
C PRO A 94 0.59 -11.04 6.58
N LEU A 95 -0.51 -11.55 7.11
CA LEU A 95 -1.41 -12.43 6.36
C LEU A 95 -2.03 -11.68 5.18
N THR A 96 -1.83 -12.21 3.98
CA THR A 96 -2.52 -11.79 2.76
C THR A 96 -3.56 -12.82 2.37
N MET A 97 -4.79 -12.38 2.13
CA MET A 97 -5.87 -13.21 1.61
C MET A 97 -6.13 -12.89 0.15
N VAL A 98 -6.46 -13.91 -0.65
CA VAL A 98 -6.86 -13.73 -2.06
C VAL A 98 -8.36 -14.02 -2.16
N LEU A 99 -9.12 -13.02 -2.61
CA LEU A 99 -10.57 -13.04 -2.62
C LEU A 99 -11.12 -12.64 -3.99
N PRO A 100 -12.35 -13.05 -4.36
CA PRO A 100 -12.98 -12.63 -5.61
C PRO A 100 -13.13 -11.11 -5.67
N ALA A 101 -12.60 -10.50 -6.75
CA ALA A 101 -12.62 -9.07 -6.95
C ALA A 101 -13.94 -8.59 -7.59
N ARG A 102 -14.43 -7.42 -7.15
CA ARG A 102 -15.49 -6.69 -7.86
C ARG A 102 -14.89 -5.97 -9.08
N ASP A 103 -15.73 -5.61 -10.02
CA ASP A 103 -15.34 -4.85 -11.23
C ASP A 103 -14.84 -3.42 -10.90
N THR A 104 -15.02 -2.97 -9.67
CA THR A 104 -14.46 -1.70 -9.16
C THR A 104 -12.94 -1.74 -9.02
N VAL A 105 -12.33 -2.92 -8.97
CA VAL A 105 -10.87 -3.08 -8.90
C VAL A 105 -10.29 -3.02 -10.31
N PRO A 106 -9.37 -2.09 -10.60
CA PRO A 106 -8.74 -1.99 -11.93
C PRO A 106 -8.02 -3.28 -12.33
N LYS A 107 -8.06 -3.62 -13.62
CA LYS A 107 -7.37 -4.80 -14.14
C LYS A 107 -5.85 -4.76 -13.95
N CYS A 108 -5.25 -3.57 -13.97
CA CYS A 108 -3.83 -3.42 -13.66
C CYS A 108 -3.49 -3.79 -12.20
N THR A 109 -4.43 -3.62 -11.26
CA THR A 109 -4.26 -4.05 -9.86
C THR A 109 -4.28 -5.57 -9.73
N THR A 110 -5.17 -6.24 -10.45
CA THR A 110 -5.34 -7.70 -10.41
C THR A 110 -4.51 -8.46 -11.44
N ALA A 111 -3.76 -7.77 -12.31
CA ALA A 111 -3.13 -8.34 -13.50
C ALA A 111 -4.13 -9.12 -14.38
N GLY A 112 -5.39 -8.64 -14.45
CA GLY A 112 -6.47 -9.27 -15.21
C GLY A 112 -7.09 -10.51 -14.56
N LEU A 113 -6.67 -10.90 -13.35
CA LEU A 113 -7.24 -12.02 -12.61
C LEU A 113 -8.63 -11.67 -12.04
N PRO A 114 -9.50 -12.67 -11.83
CA PRO A 114 -10.82 -12.47 -11.19
C PRO A 114 -10.73 -12.28 -9.67
N THR A 115 -9.53 -12.28 -9.11
CA THR A 115 -9.25 -12.18 -7.68
C THR A 115 -8.33 -11.01 -7.37
N VAL A 116 -8.38 -10.54 -6.14
CA VAL A 116 -7.50 -9.52 -5.58
C VAL A 116 -6.90 -9.98 -4.26
N ALA A 117 -5.63 -9.67 -4.06
CA ALA A 117 -4.93 -9.91 -2.80
C ALA A 117 -5.17 -8.75 -1.83
N VAL A 118 -5.49 -9.04 -0.58
CA VAL A 118 -5.80 -8.05 0.46
C VAL A 118 -5.04 -8.34 1.74
N ARG A 119 -4.60 -7.29 2.44
CA ARG A 119 -3.86 -7.37 3.70
C ARG A 119 -4.17 -6.16 4.58
N CYS A 120 -4.27 -6.37 5.89
CA CYS A 120 -4.30 -5.29 6.87
C CYS A 120 -2.92 -5.20 7.54
N PRO A 121 -2.07 -4.20 7.21
CA PRO A 121 -0.70 -4.13 7.73
C PRO A 121 -0.68 -3.76 9.21
N ASP A 122 0.24 -4.34 9.97
CA ASP A 122 0.49 -3.94 11.36
C ASP A 122 1.45 -2.75 11.43
N SER A 123 0.92 -1.62 11.02
CA SER A 123 1.59 -0.31 11.05
C SER A 123 0.54 0.76 11.30
N ASP A 124 0.59 1.38 12.48
CA ASP A 124 -0.41 2.38 12.90
C ASP A 124 -0.47 3.57 11.95
N ILE A 125 0.68 4.09 11.53
CA ILE A 125 0.75 5.21 10.60
C ILE A 125 0.14 4.84 9.24
N THR A 126 0.42 3.65 8.73
CA THR A 126 -0.11 3.19 7.44
C THR A 126 -1.62 2.97 7.51
N ARG A 127 -2.14 2.33 8.57
CA ARG A 127 -3.60 2.20 8.75
C ARG A 127 -4.28 3.56 8.88
N LYS A 128 -3.66 4.53 9.56
CA LYS A 128 -4.16 5.90 9.65
C LYS A 128 -4.20 6.59 8.28
N ILE A 129 -3.17 6.42 7.45
CA ILE A 129 -3.15 6.94 6.07
C ILE A 129 -4.29 6.32 5.25
N ILE A 130 -4.48 4.99 5.31
CA ILE A 130 -5.56 4.29 4.60
C ILE A 130 -6.93 4.82 5.04
N ALA A 131 -7.16 4.95 6.36
CA ALA A 131 -8.41 5.46 6.91
C ALA A 131 -8.71 6.89 6.44
N LEU A 132 -7.73 7.78 6.47
CA LEU A 132 -7.86 9.16 6.02
C LEU A 132 -8.01 9.27 4.49
N ALA A 133 -7.35 8.40 3.73
CA ALA A 133 -7.52 8.32 2.28
C ALA A 133 -8.92 7.85 1.89
N GLY A 134 -9.54 6.99 2.71
CA GLY A 134 -10.88 6.44 2.45
C GLY A 134 -10.93 5.42 1.31
N VAL A 135 -9.77 4.95 0.84
CA VAL A 135 -9.62 3.97 -0.24
C VAL A 135 -8.59 2.91 0.16
N PRO A 136 -8.66 1.67 -0.37
CA PRO A 136 -7.60 0.70 -0.19
C PRO A 136 -6.34 1.16 -0.93
N ILE A 137 -5.18 0.93 -0.34
CA ILE A 137 -3.90 1.33 -0.94
C ILE A 137 -3.24 0.12 -1.62
N ALA A 138 -3.07 0.18 -2.94
CA ALA A 138 -2.23 -0.78 -3.65
C ALA A 138 -0.77 -0.49 -3.31
N ALA A 139 -0.05 -1.47 -2.76
CA ALA A 139 1.33 -1.27 -2.34
C ALA A 139 2.19 -2.54 -2.52
N PRO A 140 2.91 -2.68 -3.63
CA PRO A 140 4.03 -3.61 -3.72
C PRO A 140 5.20 -3.08 -2.89
N SER A 141 6.24 -3.92 -2.67
CA SER A 141 7.48 -3.45 -2.03
C SER A 141 8.06 -2.23 -2.74
N ALA A 142 8.62 -1.29 -1.99
CA ALA A 142 9.07 0.02 -2.51
C ALA A 142 10.45 0.01 -3.19
N ASN A 143 11.02 -1.15 -3.53
CA ASN A 143 12.26 -1.24 -4.30
C ASN A 143 12.01 -1.04 -5.80
N ILE A 144 13.02 -0.58 -6.53
CA ILE A 144 13.06 -0.71 -7.99
C ILE A 144 13.04 -2.20 -8.36
N SER A 145 12.33 -2.55 -9.44
CA SER A 145 12.20 -3.95 -9.87
C SER A 145 13.57 -4.61 -10.07
N GLY A 146 13.73 -5.82 -9.52
CA GLY A 146 15.00 -6.57 -9.57
C GLY A 146 16.00 -6.25 -8.45
N LYS A 147 15.74 -5.22 -7.61
CA LYS A 147 16.55 -4.94 -6.42
C LYS A 147 15.93 -5.56 -5.16
N PRO A 148 16.71 -5.74 -4.06
CA PRO A 148 16.20 -6.18 -2.76
C PRO A 148 15.09 -5.27 -2.23
N SER A 149 14.14 -5.84 -1.48
CA SER A 149 13.07 -5.08 -0.84
C SER A 149 13.62 -4.05 0.14
N THR A 150 13.01 -2.86 0.16
CA THR A 150 13.42 -1.74 1.02
C THR A 150 12.89 -1.91 2.43
N THR A 151 13.78 -2.04 3.42
CA THR A 151 13.44 -2.20 4.84
C THR A 151 13.57 -0.91 5.64
N THR A 152 14.25 0.10 5.09
CA THR A 152 14.44 1.41 5.72
C THR A 152 14.01 2.55 4.79
N ALA A 153 13.69 3.71 5.38
CA ALA A 153 13.37 4.91 4.62
C ALA A 153 14.55 5.39 3.74
N GLU A 154 15.80 5.15 4.18
CA GLU A 154 17.00 5.49 3.39
C GLU A 154 17.11 4.65 2.13
N HIS A 155 16.79 3.36 2.20
CA HIS A 155 16.74 2.50 1.02
C HIS A 155 15.70 3.00 0.00
N VAL A 156 14.50 3.40 0.51
CA VAL A 156 13.45 3.98 -0.34
C VAL A 156 13.91 5.28 -0.97
N ARG A 157 14.52 6.16 -0.18
CA ARG A 157 15.07 7.43 -0.67
C ARG A 157 16.08 7.21 -1.79
N HIS A 158 17.01 6.29 -1.59
CA HIS A 158 18.02 5.96 -2.62
C HIS A 158 17.39 5.53 -3.95
N ASP A 159 16.30 4.77 -3.91
CA ASP A 159 15.64 4.25 -5.09
C ASP A 159 14.63 5.23 -5.73
N HIS A 160 13.98 6.09 -4.94
CA HIS A 160 12.80 6.84 -5.38
C HIS A 160 12.83 8.35 -5.16
N ASP A 161 13.89 8.93 -4.60
CA ASP A 161 14.00 10.39 -4.48
C ASP A 161 13.90 11.06 -5.85
N GLY A 162 13.03 12.05 -5.97
CA GLY A 162 12.73 12.73 -7.23
C GLY A 162 11.80 11.95 -8.19
N ARG A 163 11.30 10.75 -7.80
CA ARG A 163 10.45 9.88 -8.64
C ARG A 163 9.03 9.68 -8.10
N ILE A 164 8.83 9.89 -6.81
CA ILE A 164 7.55 9.74 -6.12
C ILE A 164 7.23 10.99 -5.30
N ASP A 165 5.96 11.15 -4.92
CA ASP A 165 5.49 12.38 -4.28
C ASP A 165 5.95 12.49 -2.83
N ALA A 166 5.93 11.39 -2.06
CA ALA A 166 6.36 11.41 -0.66
C ALA A 166 6.93 10.08 -0.16
N ILE A 167 7.76 10.17 0.89
CA ILE A 167 8.26 9.05 1.68
C ILE A 167 7.88 9.30 3.13
N CYS A 168 7.13 8.36 3.73
CA CYS A 168 6.81 8.38 5.15
C CYS A 168 8.00 7.84 5.94
N LEU A 169 8.66 8.70 6.71
CA LEU A 169 9.83 8.33 7.50
C LEU A 169 9.40 7.75 8.84
N LEU A 170 9.56 6.45 9.01
CA LEU A 170 9.48 5.81 10.32
C LEU A 170 10.87 5.83 10.94
N TYR A 171 11.09 6.74 11.88
CA TYR A 171 12.26 6.66 12.74
C TYR A 171 11.96 5.63 13.80
N THR A 172 12.49 4.42 13.66
CA THR A 172 12.65 3.52 14.79
C THR A 172 13.76 4.11 15.63
N SER A 173 13.40 4.84 16.70
CA SER A 173 14.28 4.96 17.84
C SER A 173 14.42 3.54 18.36
N ASP A 174 15.65 3.01 18.26
CA ASP A 174 16.10 1.77 18.87
C ASP A 174 15.58 0.47 18.26
N ALA A 175 16.29 0.00 17.24
CA ALA A 175 16.67 -1.39 17.22
C ALA A 175 17.70 -1.59 18.37
N ALA A 176 17.20 -1.88 19.56
CA ALA A 176 18.04 -2.47 20.61
C ALA A 176 18.25 -3.94 20.27
#